data_cadff5fa093d2248608e7e2a15e4231c
#
_entry.id   cadff5fa093d2248608e7e2a15e4231c
#
_cell.length_a   1.000
_cell.length_b   1.000
_cell.length_c   1.000
_cell.angle_alpha   90.00
_cell.angle_beta   90.00
_cell.angle_gamma   90.00
#
_symmetry.space_group_name_H-M   'P 1'
#
loop_
_entity.id
_entity.type
_entity.pdbx_description
1 polymer ?
#
loop_
_entity_poly.entity_id
_entity_poly.type
_entity_poly.pdbx_seq_one_letter_code
_entity_poly.pdbx_strand_id
1 'polypeptide(L)'
;MNELSTSAIGTLSTMPSTATEVAKFSKLLIEGVKAGEINPLQLVVQLHALTKVYEEVREEIEENVLKEADKFSERVIERYGARVEKCEVGTKYQYATSKDIEWERLDSEFRTIERKRKEREEFLRALKEPMTAVNEETGEVFKIMPPFKTSKAGFKIYLTNSK
;
A
#
# COMPACT_ATOMS: atom_id res chain seq x y z
N MET A 1 -31.98 0.44 19.43
CA MET A 1 -30.73 -0.10 18.85
C MET A 1 -31.13 -0.99 17.68
N ASN A 2 -30.54 -0.78 16.53
CA ASN A 2 -30.93 -1.48 15.31
C ASN A 2 -30.32 -2.91 15.34
N GLU A 3 -31.06 -3.95 14.95
CA GLU A 3 -30.59 -5.37 14.97
C GLU A 3 -29.24 -5.56 14.22
N LEU A 4 -29.01 -4.78 13.16
CA LEU A 4 -27.74 -4.76 12.40
C LEU A 4 -26.54 -4.33 13.25
N SER A 5 -26.70 -3.38 14.18
CA SER A 5 -25.62 -2.92 15.03
C SER A 5 -25.21 -3.96 16.08
N THR A 6 -26.18 -4.71 16.61
CA THR A 6 -25.92 -5.78 17.56
C THR A 6 -25.20 -6.96 16.91
N SER A 7 -25.56 -7.31 15.66
CA SER A 7 -24.91 -8.36 14.89
C SER A 7 -23.46 -7.99 14.51
N ALA A 8 -23.22 -6.75 14.10
CA ALA A 8 -21.88 -6.27 13.74
C ALA A 8 -20.93 -6.27 14.97
N ILE A 9 -21.40 -5.81 16.14
CA ILE A 9 -20.64 -5.84 17.39
C ILE A 9 -20.34 -7.27 17.80
N GLY A 10 -21.32 -8.19 17.70
CA GLY A 10 -21.12 -9.61 17.97
C GLY A 10 -20.04 -10.24 17.09
N THR A 11 -20.01 -9.92 15.82
CA THR A 11 -18.96 -10.40 14.89
C THR A 11 -17.60 -9.84 15.26
N LEU A 12 -17.48 -8.55 15.56
CA LEU A 12 -16.21 -7.94 15.94
C LEU A 12 -15.66 -8.52 17.25
N SER A 13 -16.51 -8.89 18.21
CA SER A 13 -16.08 -9.47 19.48
C SER A 13 -15.43 -10.86 19.33
N THR A 14 -15.65 -11.54 18.21
CA THR A 14 -15.00 -12.83 17.88
C THR A 14 -13.71 -12.70 17.09
N MET A 15 -13.38 -11.49 16.65
CA MET A 15 -12.14 -11.21 15.90
C MET A 15 -10.94 -11.11 16.86
N PRO A 16 -9.75 -11.54 16.42
CA PRO A 16 -8.54 -11.39 17.24
C PRO A 16 -8.22 -9.91 17.45
N SER A 17 -7.92 -9.55 18.69
CA SER A 17 -7.61 -8.17 19.12
C SER A 17 -6.18 -7.96 19.61
N THR A 18 -5.47 -9.05 19.93
CA THR A 18 -4.06 -9.01 20.36
C THR A 18 -3.13 -9.61 19.32
N ALA A 19 -1.85 -9.22 19.33
CA ALA A 19 -0.84 -9.79 18.45
C ALA A 19 -0.75 -11.32 18.55
N THR A 20 -0.90 -11.86 19.76
CA THR A 20 -0.90 -13.32 19.99
C THR A 20 -2.11 -14.00 19.37
N GLU A 21 -3.29 -13.40 19.49
CA GLU A 21 -4.52 -13.94 18.88
C GLU A 21 -4.47 -13.84 17.36
N VAL A 22 -3.98 -12.73 16.82
CA VAL A 22 -3.75 -12.57 15.37
C VAL A 22 -2.82 -13.67 14.86
N ALA A 23 -1.69 -13.91 15.53
CA ALA A 23 -0.75 -14.96 15.14
C ALA A 23 -1.37 -16.37 15.18
N LYS A 24 -2.14 -16.68 16.23
CA LYS A 24 -2.84 -17.97 16.35
C LYS A 24 -3.90 -18.14 15.27
N PHE A 25 -4.72 -17.11 15.02
CA PHE A 25 -5.77 -17.14 14.03
C PHE A 25 -5.20 -17.28 12.61
N SER A 26 -4.14 -16.53 12.28
CA SER A 26 -3.44 -16.65 11.01
C SER A 26 -2.88 -18.05 10.78
N LYS A 27 -2.26 -18.65 11.83
CA LYS A 27 -1.75 -20.01 11.77
C LYS A 27 -2.85 -21.04 11.48
N LEU A 28 -3.98 -20.91 12.17
CA LEU A 28 -5.16 -21.79 11.98
C LEU A 28 -5.65 -21.75 10.53
N LEU A 29 -5.80 -20.54 9.95
CA LEU A 29 -6.25 -20.38 8.56
C LEU A 29 -5.25 -20.99 7.56
N ILE A 30 -3.94 -20.79 7.78
CA ILE A 30 -2.89 -21.33 6.92
C ILE A 30 -2.88 -22.88 7.00
N GLU A 31 -3.03 -23.45 8.19
CA GLU A 31 -3.07 -24.90 8.39
C GLU A 31 -4.32 -25.50 7.75
N GLY A 32 -5.49 -24.87 7.88
CA GLY A 32 -6.72 -25.30 7.22
C GLY A 32 -6.63 -25.29 5.69
N VAL A 33 -5.96 -24.29 5.11
CA VAL A 33 -5.68 -24.29 3.66
C VAL A 33 -4.75 -25.44 3.27
N LYS A 34 -3.66 -25.66 4.03
CA LYS A 34 -2.70 -26.75 3.77
C LYS A 34 -3.33 -28.15 3.93
N ALA A 35 -4.27 -28.30 4.86
CA ALA A 35 -5.02 -29.52 5.06
C ALA A 35 -6.13 -29.75 4.00
N GLY A 36 -6.40 -28.77 3.14
CA GLY A 36 -7.48 -28.83 2.15
C GLY A 36 -8.89 -28.58 2.72
N GLU A 37 -8.99 -28.18 3.99
CA GLU A 37 -10.26 -27.89 4.69
C GLU A 37 -10.82 -26.52 4.31
N ILE A 38 -9.95 -25.59 3.94
CA ILE A 38 -10.31 -24.22 3.57
C ILE A 38 -9.92 -23.98 2.11
N ASN A 39 -10.88 -23.51 1.32
CA ASN A 39 -10.61 -23.10 -0.07
C ASN A 39 -9.75 -21.81 -0.08
N PRO A 40 -8.53 -21.83 -0.64
CA PRO A 40 -7.62 -20.67 -0.62
C PRO A 40 -8.17 -19.46 -1.38
N LEU A 41 -8.91 -19.67 -2.47
CA LEU A 41 -9.51 -18.58 -3.23
C LEU A 41 -10.64 -17.89 -2.45
N GLN A 42 -11.50 -18.68 -1.80
CA GLN A 42 -12.55 -18.12 -0.93
C GLN A 42 -11.95 -17.36 0.24
N LEU A 43 -10.94 -17.92 0.91
CA LEU A 43 -10.28 -17.28 2.04
C LEU A 43 -9.68 -15.93 1.64
N VAL A 44 -8.92 -15.87 0.54
CA VAL A 44 -8.26 -14.62 0.13
C VAL A 44 -9.27 -13.54 -0.27
N VAL A 45 -10.40 -13.91 -0.87
CA VAL A 45 -11.50 -12.96 -1.17
C VAL A 45 -12.12 -12.41 0.12
N GLN A 46 -12.39 -13.28 1.11
CA GLN A 46 -12.93 -12.85 2.41
C GLN A 46 -11.97 -11.92 3.16
N LEU A 47 -10.67 -12.24 3.19
CA LEU A 47 -9.66 -11.37 3.81
C LEU A 47 -9.55 -10.03 3.09
N HIS A 48 -9.63 -10.02 1.76
CA HIS A 48 -9.65 -8.78 0.99
C HIS A 48 -10.89 -7.93 1.30
N ALA A 49 -12.06 -8.54 1.42
CA ALA A 49 -13.28 -7.84 1.82
C ALA A 49 -13.15 -7.23 3.23
N LEU A 50 -12.60 -7.97 4.19
CA LEU A 50 -12.34 -7.45 5.54
C LEU A 50 -11.35 -6.27 5.54
N THR A 51 -10.31 -6.33 4.69
CA THR A 51 -9.39 -5.19 4.54
C THR A 51 -10.12 -3.95 4.01
N LYS A 52 -11.03 -4.10 3.06
CA LYS A 52 -11.85 -2.98 2.57
C LYS A 52 -12.76 -2.40 3.65
N VAL A 53 -13.44 -3.25 4.41
CA VAL A 53 -14.25 -2.79 5.57
C VAL A 53 -13.38 -2.00 6.56
N TYR A 54 -12.17 -2.50 6.86
CA TYR A 54 -11.26 -1.80 7.76
C TYR A 54 -10.83 -0.44 7.22
N GLU A 55 -10.47 -0.34 5.93
CA GLU A 55 -10.03 0.90 5.28
C GLU A 55 -11.16 1.94 5.33
N GLU A 56 -12.36 1.58 4.88
CA GLU A 56 -13.53 2.46 4.83
C GLU A 56 -13.98 2.94 6.23
N VAL A 57 -14.11 2.01 7.18
CA VAL A 57 -14.51 2.36 8.54
C VAL A 57 -13.46 3.24 9.22
N ARG A 58 -12.16 2.92 9.07
CA ARG A 58 -11.08 3.68 9.68
C ARG A 58 -11.09 5.14 9.19
N GLU A 59 -11.27 5.36 7.88
CA GLU A 59 -11.33 6.70 7.30
C GLU A 59 -12.48 7.52 7.89
N GLU A 60 -13.67 6.93 7.96
CA GLU A 60 -14.88 7.60 8.44
C GLU A 60 -14.86 7.92 9.95
N ILE A 61 -14.21 7.08 10.76
CA ILE A 61 -14.19 7.27 12.23
C ILE A 61 -12.92 7.95 12.77
N GLU A 62 -11.96 8.34 11.90
CA GLU A 62 -10.66 8.87 12.33
C GLU A 62 -10.80 10.03 13.33
N GLU A 63 -11.65 11.02 13.04
CA GLU A 63 -11.91 12.12 13.96
C GLU A 63 -12.51 11.66 15.32
N ASN A 64 -13.36 10.64 15.29
CA ASN A 64 -13.95 10.09 16.51
C ASN A 64 -12.88 9.40 17.35
N VAL A 65 -11.95 8.68 16.72
CA VAL A 65 -10.83 8.04 17.40
C VAL A 65 -9.90 9.08 18.04
N LEU A 66 -9.59 10.18 17.33
CA LEU A 66 -8.78 11.28 17.87
C LEU A 66 -9.46 11.93 19.07
N LYS A 67 -10.74 12.26 18.97
CA LYS A 67 -11.52 12.83 20.09
C LYS A 67 -11.56 11.89 21.31
N GLU A 68 -11.66 10.57 21.08
CA GLU A 68 -11.63 9.58 22.16
C GLU A 68 -10.24 9.48 22.78
N ALA A 69 -9.19 9.49 21.95
CA ALA A 69 -7.80 9.46 22.44
C ALA A 69 -7.43 10.72 23.24
N ASP A 70 -8.00 11.88 22.93
CA ASP A 70 -7.74 13.14 23.65
C ASP A 70 -8.31 13.19 25.07
N LYS A 71 -9.22 12.27 25.43
CA LYS A 71 -9.69 12.11 26.80
C LYS A 71 -8.61 11.56 27.75
N PHE A 72 -7.53 10.98 27.19
CA PHE A 72 -6.41 10.46 27.94
C PHE A 72 -5.28 11.49 27.95
N SER A 73 -4.70 11.76 29.14
CA SER A 73 -3.56 12.67 29.29
C SER A 73 -2.26 12.06 28.76
N GLU A 74 -2.16 10.76 28.76
CA GLU A 74 -0.99 10.00 28.33
C GLU A 74 -0.82 10.04 26.80
N ARG A 75 0.43 10.14 26.35
CA ARG A 75 0.77 10.00 24.94
C ARG A 75 0.55 8.57 24.43
N VAL A 76 0.73 7.59 25.30
CA VAL A 76 0.60 6.16 24.99
C VAL A 76 -0.56 5.59 25.80
N ILE A 77 -1.52 4.99 25.10
CA ILE A 77 -2.73 4.39 25.68
C ILE A 77 -2.63 2.88 25.46
N GLU A 78 -2.56 2.10 26.55
CA GLU A 78 -2.54 0.63 26.49
C GLU A 78 -3.92 0.10 26.84
N ARG A 79 -4.73 -0.20 25.83
CA ARG A 79 -6.10 -0.71 25.99
C ARG A 79 -6.49 -1.64 24.84
N TYR A 80 -7.50 -2.42 25.07
CA TYR A 80 -8.12 -3.30 24.05
C TYR A 80 -7.13 -4.28 23.39
N GLY A 81 -6.09 -4.69 24.15
CA GLY A 81 -5.05 -5.59 23.63
C GLY A 81 -4.01 -4.93 22.74
N ALA A 82 -4.00 -3.60 22.66
CA ALA A 82 -3.11 -2.82 21.82
C ALA A 82 -2.48 -1.64 22.56
N ARG A 83 -1.36 -1.17 22.04
CA ARG A 83 -0.73 0.10 22.39
C ARG A 83 -1.04 1.11 21.30
N VAL A 84 -1.74 2.18 21.67
CA VAL A 84 -2.08 3.28 20.78
C VAL A 84 -1.25 4.49 21.17
N GLU A 85 -0.48 5.05 20.23
CA GLU A 85 0.37 6.22 20.46
C GLU A 85 -0.17 7.42 19.72
N LYS A 86 -0.42 8.52 20.44
CA LYS A 86 -0.77 9.81 19.84
C LYS A 86 0.48 10.42 19.22
N CYS A 87 0.48 10.62 17.90
CA CYS A 87 1.58 11.20 17.16
C CYS A 87 1.09 11.98 15.94
N GLU A 88 1.90 12.92 15.49
CA GLU A 88 1.69 13.54 14.19
C GLU A 88 2.08 12.55 13.09
N VAL A 89 1.16 12.29 12.16
CA VAL A 89 1.39 11.40 11.02
C VAL A 89 1.31 12.19 9.71
N GLY A 90 2.09 11.76 8.72
CA GLY A 90 2.02 12.32 7.37
C GLY A 90 2.57 13.74 7.23
N THR A 91 3.49 14.18 8.10
CA THR A 91 4.17 15.48 7.95
C THR A 91 4.83 15.56 6.58
N LYS A 92 4.42 16.53 5.78
CA LYS A 92 4.97 16.81 4.45
C LYS A 92 5.50 18.22 4.40
N TYR A 93 6.75 18.38 4.01
CA TYR A 93 7.33 19.68 3.73
C TYR A 93 7.00 20.11 2.29
N GLN A 94 6.37 21.25 2.13
CA GLN A 94 6.03 21.82 0.83
C GLN A 94 7.15 22.78 0.40
N TYR A 95 8.24 22.23 -0.08
CA TYR A 95 9.44 23.01 -0.42
C TYR A 95 9.19 24.12 -1.45
N ALA A 96 8.24 23.94 -2.37
CA ALA A 96 7.82 24.98 -3.31
C ALA A 96 7.35 26.28 -2.64
N THR A 97 6.90 26.21 -1.38
CA THR A 97 6.47 27.40 -0.61
C THR A 97 7.63 28.17 0.00
N SER A 98 8.84 27.61 0.00
CA SER A 98 10.04 28.25 0.57
C SER A 98 10.53 29.45 -0.24
N LYS A 99 10.13 29.53 -1.53
CA LYS A 99 10.62 30.54 -2.49
C LYS A 99 12.14 30.51 -2.64
N ASP A 100 12.75 29.36 -2.44
CA ASP A 100 14.18 29.16 -2.60
C ASP A 100 14.50 28.96 -4.09
N ILE A 101 15.22 29.91 -4.67
CA ILE A 101 15.55 29.94 -6.10
C ILE A 101 16.42 28.74 -6.49
N GLU A 102 17.31 28.30 -5.61
CA GLU A 102 18.17 27.16 -5.87
C GLU A 102 17.37 25.87 -5.87
N TRP A 103 16.41 25.71 -4.95
CA TRP A 103 15.50 24.58 -4.95
C TRP A 103 14.64 24.52 -6.22
N GLU A 104 14.10 25.66 -6.66
CA GLU A 104 13.28 25.74 -7.89
C GLU A 104 14.10 25.35 -9.14
N ARG A 105 15.36 25.81 -9.20
CA ARG A 105 16.28 25.44 -10.28
C ARG A 105 16.54 23.93 -10.30
N LEU A 106 16.88 23.34 -9.16
CA LEU A 106 17.13 21.92 -9.02
C LEU A 106 15.90 21.05 -9.34
N ASP A 107 14.72 21.46 -8.88
CA ASP A 107 13.46 20.76 -9.19
C ASP A 107 13.14 20.80 -10.69
N SER A 108 13.35 21.92 -11.35
CA SER A 108 13.17 22.06 -12.80
C SER A 108 14.14 21.18 -13.58
N GLU A 109 15.41 21.14 -13.20
CA GLU A 109 16.42 20.26 -13.78
C GLU A 109 16.06 18.78 -13.57
N PHE A 110 15.67 18.42 -12.35
CA PHE A 110 15.25 17.07 -12.01
C PHE A 110 14.07 16.61 -12.87
N ARG A 111 13.02 17.42 -13.00
CA ARG A 111 11.85 17.10 -13.84
C ARG A 111 12.25 16.93 -15.32
N THR A 112 13.17 17.75 -15.79
CA THR A 112 13.67 17.65 -17.17
C THR A 112 14.43 16.35 -17.40
N ILE A 113 15.31 15.98 -16.46
CA ILE A 113 16.08 14.73 -16.51
C ILE A 113 15.14 13.53 -16.38
N GLU A 114 14.17 13.58 -15.46
CA GLU A 114 13.17 12.52 -15.27
C GLU A 114 12.37 12.26 -16.55
N ARG A 115 11.92 13.32 -17.23
CA ARG A 115 11.22 13.21 -18.51
C ARG A 115 12.10 12.56 -19.57
N LYS A 116 13.34 13.03 -19.76
CA LYS A 116 14.30 12.46 -20.71
C LYS A 116 14.58 10.98 -20.43
N ARG A 117 14.69 10.61 -19.12
CA ARG A 117 14.87 9.23 -18.73
C ARG A 117 13.66 8.37 -19.09
N LYS A 118 12.44 8.82 -18.84
CA LYS A 118 11.20 8.11 -19.19
C LYS A 118 11.08 7.91 -20.71
N GLU A 119 11.35 8.95 -21.49
CA GLU A 119 11.38 8.88 -22.96
C GLU A 119 12.41 7.83 -23.43
N ARG A 120 13.59 7.80 -22.80
CA ARG A 120 14.63 6.81 -23.11
C ARG A 120 14.22 5.39 -22.72
N GLU A 121 13.58 5.21 -21.57
CA GLU A 121 13.06 3.91 -21.13
C GLU A 121 11.95 3.41 -22.07
N GLU A 122 11.09 4.27 -22.58
CA GLU A 122 10.08 3.92 -23.57
C GLU A 122 10.71 3.48 -24.89
N PHE A 123 11.71 4.22 -25.39
CA PHE A 123 12.49 3.82 -26.54
C PHE A 123 13.13 2.44 -26.34
N LEU A 124 13.80 2.19 -25.21
CA LEU A 124 14.43 0.91 -24.91
C LEU A 124 13.40 -0.24 -24.85
N ARG A 125 12.22 -0.01 -24.29
CA ARG A 125 11.13 -1.00 -24.24
C ARG A 125 10.56 -1.34 -25.61
N ALA A 126 10.64 -0.41 -26.56
CA ALA A 126 10.17 -0.62 -27.93
C ALA A 126 11.15 -1.44 -28.77
N LEU A 127 12.42 -1.57 -28.35
CA LEU A 127 13.40 -2.37 -29.06
C LEU A 127 13.03 -3.86 -29.02
N LYS A 128 12.96 -4.49 -30.17
CA LYS A 128 12.76 -5.94 -30.32
C LYS A 128 14.08 -6.70 -30.42
N GLU A 129 15.09 -6.04 -30.98
CA GLU A 129 16.42 -6.60 -31.23
C GLU A 129 17.51 -5.58 -30.84
N PRO A 130 18.75 -6.04 -30.62
CA PRO A 130 19.87 -5.15 -30.36
C PRO A 130 20.06 -4.15 -31.50
N MET A 131 20.28 -2.89 -31.18
CA MET A 131 20.51 -1.82 -32.11
C MET A 131 21.93 -1.26 -31.95
N THR A 132 22.62 -1.00 -33.04
CA THR A 132 23.89 -0.29 -33.03
C THR A 132 23.64 1.22 -33.00
N ALA A 133 24.31 1.92 -32.08
CA ALA A 133 24.28 3.37 -31.98
C ALA A 133 25.70 3.95 -31.96
N VAL A 134 25.80 5.20 -32.28
CA VAL A 134 27.06 5.97 -32.26
C VAL A 134 26.87 7.08 -31.22
N ASN A 135 27.85 7.25 -30.34
CA ASN A 135 27.91 8.42 -29.48
C ASN A 135 28.33 9.63 -30.34
N GLU A 136 27.45 10.62 -30.42
CA GLU A 136 27.68 11.81 -31.30
C GLU A 136 28.86 12.67 -30.81
N GLU A 137 29.20 12.63 -29.51
CA GLU A 137 30.29 13.42 -28.93
C GLU A 137 31.66 12.73 -29.08
N THR A 138 31.70 11.41 -28.92
CA THR A 138 32.96 10.63 -28.90
C THR A 138 33.21 9.85 -30.18
N GLY A 139 32.19 9.65 -31.05
CA GLY A 139 32.24 8.78 -32.21
C GLY A 139 32.28 7.29 -31.89
N GLU A 140 32.14 6.92 -30.63
CA GLU A 140 32.17 5.52 -30.19
C GLU A 140 30.94 4.76 -30.64
N VAL A 141 31.16 3.56 -31.19
CA VAL A 141 30.07 2.66 -31.63
C VAL A 141 29.75 1.68 -30.51
N PHE A 142 28.50 1.61 -30.09
CA PHE A 142 28.05 0.71 -29.05
C PHE A 142 26.71 0.02 -29.40
N LYS A 143 26.42 -1.09 -28.74
CA LYS A 143 25.16 -1.82 -28.90
C LYS A 143 24.21 -1.49 -27.76
N ILE A 144 22.98 -1.11 -28.13
CA ILE A 144 21.86 -0.94 -27.22
C ILE A 144 21.06 -2.24 -27.23
N MET A 145 20.87 -2.81 -26.05
CA MET A 145 20.12 -4.05 -25.87
C MET A 145 18.70 -3.75 -25.40
N PRO A 146 17.68 -4.52 -25.82
CA PRO A 146 16.37 -4.46 -25.21
C PRO A 146 16.46 -4.74 -23.70
N PRO A 147 15.64 -4.07 -22.86
CA PRO A 147 15.65 -4.32 -21.42
C PRO A 147 15.14 -5.72 -21.11
N PHE A 148 15.76 -6.38 -20.17
CA PHE A 148 15.29 -7.68 -19.69
C PHE A 148 13.99 -7.53 -18.93
N LYS A 149 12.94 -8.27 -19.33
CA LYS A 149 11.63 -8.24 -18.69
C LYS A 149 11.47 -9.45 -17.77
N THR A 150 11.25 -9.18 -16.49
CA THR A 150 10.84 -10.19 -15.52
C THR A 150 9.37 -10.03 -15.17
N SER A 151 8.67 -11.14 -15.00
CA SER A 151 7.30 -11.15 -14.50
C SER A 151 7.09 -12.33 -13.56
N LYS A 152 6.22 -12.15 -12.58
CA LYS A 152 5.77 -13.19 -11.65
C LYS A 152 4.26 -13.34 -11.82
N ALA A 153 3.80 -14.58 -11.83
CA ALA A 153 2.37 -14.85 -11.78
C ALA A 153 1.77 -14.30 -10.48
N GLY A 154 0.61 -13.69 -10.58
CA GLY A 154 -0.10 -13.09 -9.47
C GLY A 154 -1.60 -13.06 -9.75
N PHE A 155 -2.37 -12.59 -8.79
CA PHE A 155 -3.81 -12.43 -8.91
C PHE A 155 -4.22 -11.02 -8.43
N LYS A 156 -5.38 -10.56 -8.92
CA LYS A 156 -6.05 -9.34 -8.46
C LYS A 156 -7.46 -9.71 -8.04
N ILE A 157 -7.96 -9.07 -6.99
CA ILE A 157 -9.31 -9.31 -6.46
C ILE A 157 -10.12 -8.04 -6.68
N TYR A 158 -11.30 -8.21 -7.28
CA TYR A 158 -12.30 -7.17 -7.45
C TYR A 158 -13.59 -7.68 -6.83
N LEU A 159 -14.08 -6.99 -5.79
CA LEU A 159 -15.36 -7.30 -5.19
C LEU A 159 -16.48 -6.89 -6.16
N THR A 160 -17.48 -7.74 -6.32
CA THR A 160 -18.65 -7.49 -7.18
C THR A 160 -19.89 -7.29 -6.32
N ASN A 161 -20.82 -6.46 -6.78
CA ASN A 161 -22.12 -6.35 -6.14
C ASN A 161 -22.88 -7.69 -6.27
N SER A 162 -23.52 -8.12 -5.18
CA SER A 162 -24.46 -9.24 -5.25
C SER A 162 -25.64 -8.81 -6.14
N LYS A 163 -26.02 -9.70 -7.08
CA LYS A 163 -27.24 -9.55 -7.88
C LYS A 163 -28.46 -9.79 -7.01
#